data_ffddf0af609107ee53d7afa988198610
#
_entry.id   ffddf0af609107ee53d7afa988198610
#
_cell.length_a   1.000
_cell.length_b   1.000
_cell.length_c   1.000
_cell.angle_alpha   90.00
_cell.angle_beta   90.00
_cell.angle_gamma   90.00
#
_symmetry.space_group_name_H-M   'P 1'
#
loop_
_entity.id
_entity.type
_entity.pdbx_description
1 polymer ?
#
loop_
_entity_poly.entity_id
_entity_poly.type
_entity_poly.pdbx_seq_one_letter_code
_entity_poly.pdbx_strand_id
1 'polypeptide(L)'
;LCELIKQNQIMSKEQYLQDFDFGAIDPRQHDYYTNAARYLGLVDKIQDPTTKQTCFVLGKLGQKTMNTSLIDRQKEFIKLILSHKAFKDVLRLHLDNGEMPSKEIIVEIMKRSKLYNVGSDTTYFRRASTIIGWTNWIINQTEE
;
A
#
# COMPACT_ATOMS: atom_id res chain seq x y z
N LEU A 1 10.15 0.63 3.11
CA LEU A 1 9.78 -0.50 3.97
C LEU A 1 10.27 -1.84 3.41
N CYS A 2 9.83 -2.22 2.21
CA CYS A 2 10.19 -3.53 1.65
C CYS A 2 11.71 -3.71 1.48
N GLU A 3 12.43 -2.66 1.12
CA GLU A 3 13.89 -2.70 1.02
C GLU A 3 14.55 -2.94 2.38
N LEU A 4 14.05 -2.29 3.43
CA LEU A 4 14.55 -2.50 4.78
C LEU A 4 14.28 -3.93 5.26
N ILE A 5 13.09 -4.46 4.98
CA ILE A 5 12.76 -5.85 5.34
C ILE A 5 13.64 -6.83 4.56
N LYS A 6 13.90 -6.55 3.28
CA LYS A 6 14.81 -7.38 2.46
C LYS A 6 16.21 -7.44 3.05
N GLN A 7 16.73 -6.30 3.51
CA GLN A 7 18.06 -6.22 4.11
C GLN A 7 18.15 -6.96 5.45
N ASN A 8 17.12 -6.87 6.27
CA ASN A 8 17.12 -7.44 7.61
C ASN A 8 16.45 -8.82 7.70
N GLN A 9 15.86 -9.31 6.60
CA GLN A 9 15.11 -10.56 6.47
C GLN A 9 13.82 -10.60 7.30
N ILE A 10 13.88 -10.20 8.56
CA ILE A 10 12.74 -10.07 9.46
C ILE A 10 12.89 -8.75 10.21
N MET A 11 11.79 -8.04 10.42
CA MET A 11 11.85 -6.72 11.04
C MET A 11 10.67 -6.51 11.99
N SER A 12 10.97 -6.14 13.26
CA SER A 12 9.96 -5.71 14.22
C SER A 12 9.61 -4.24 14.01
N LYS A 13 8.48 -3.81 14.60
CA LYS A 13 8.08 -2.40 14.55
C LYS A 13 9.15 -1.49 15.18
N GLU A 14 9.71 -1.89 16.30
CA GLU A 14 10.73 -1.14 17.01
C GLU A 14 11.98 -0.98 16.16
N GLN A 15 12.44 -2.04 15.50
CA GLN A 15 13.59 -2.00 14.62
C GLN A 15 13.34 -1.08 13.42
N TYR A 16 12.16 -1.16 12.81
CA TYR A 16 11.79 -0.29 11.69
C TYR A 16 11.85 1.19 12.08
N LEU A 17 11.31 1.54 13.26
CA LEU A 17 11.31 2.92 13.74
C LEU A 17 12.73 3.44 14.03
N GLN A 18 13.65 2.56 14.42
CA GLN A 18 15.04 2.91 14.67
C GLN A 18 15.85 3.07 13.37
N ASP A 19 15.63 2.17 12.42
CA ASP A 19 16.41 2.09 11.18
C ASP A 19 15.95 3.07 10.11
N PHE A 20 14.78 3.68 10.28
CA PHE A 20 14.26 4.63 9.29
C PHE A 20 14.85 6.02 9.57
N ASP A 21 15.82 6.41 8.73
CA ASP A 21 16.72 7.54 8.96
C ASP A 21 16.16 8.89 8.46
N PHE A 22 14.84 9.08 8.47
CA PHE A 22 14.20 10.33 8.05
C PHE A 22 13.59 11.11 9.22
N GLY A 23 14.33 11.18 10.33
CA GLY A 23 13.78 11.79 11.54
C GLY A 23 12.73 10.89 12.19
N ALA A 24 12.13 11.35 13.27
CA ALA A 24 11.15 10.57 14.00
C ALA A 24 9.92 10.29 13.13
N ILE A 25 9.82 9.07 12.59
CA ILE A 25 8.60 8.64 11.91
C ILE A 25 7.52 8.44 12.98
N ASP A 26 6.39 9.10 12.79
CA ASP A 26 5.20 8.87 13.60
C ASP A 26 4.82 7.37 13.50
N PRO A 27 4.56 6.68 14.64
CA PRO A 27 4.09 5.29 14.62
C PRO A 27 2.91 5.05 13.69
N ARG A 28 2.07 6.04 13.44
CA ARG A 28 0.97 5.95 12.47
C ARG A 28 1.46 5.75 11.04
N GLN A 29 2.57 6.37 10.65
CA GLN A 29 3.16 6.20 9.32
C GLN A 29 3.70 4.78 9.15
N HIS A 30 4.32 4.23 10.19
CA HIS A 30 4.73 2.82 10.19
C HIS A 30 3.54 1.91 9.90
N ASP A 31 2.44 2.10 10.64
CA ASP A 31 1.25 1.28 10.46
C ASP A 31 0.65 1.47 9.06
N TYR A 32 0.69 2.69 8.51
CA TYR A 32 0.25 2.97 7.15
C TYR A 32 1.06 2.16 6.12
N TYR A 33 2.38 2.22 6.19
CA TYR A 33 3.24 1.52 5.22
C TYR A 33 3.15 0.01 5.35
N THR A 34 3.11 -0.52 6.55
CA THR A 34 2.98 -1.97 6.74
C THR A 34 1.62 -2.49 6.29
N ASN A 35 0.55 -1.75 6.56
CA ASN A 35 -0.78 -2.12 6.09
C ASN A 35 -0.90 -2.02 4.58
N ALA A 36 -0.32 -0.99 3.96
CA ALA A 36 -0.29 -0.84 2.51
C ALA A 36 0.46 -2.01 1.86
N ALA A 37 1.64 -2.36 2.36
CA ALA A 37 2.43 -3.46 1.83
C ALA A 37 1.73 -4.81 1.98
N ARG A 38 1.03 -5.02 3.10
CA ARG A 38 0.21 -6.23 3.32
C ARG A 38 -0.99 -6.26 2.39
N TYR A 39 -1.65 -5.14 2.19
CA TYR A 39 -2.78 -5.01 1.26
C TYR A 39 -2.38 -5.41 -0.16
N LEU A 40 -1.18 -5.03 -0.58
CA LEU A 40 -0.64 -5.40 -1.90
C LEU A 40 -0.08 -6.82 -1.95
N GLY A 41 -0.02 -7.52 -0.83
CA GLY A 41 0.49 -8.89 -0.78
C GLY A 41 2.01 -9.01 -0.77
N LEU A 42 2.72 -7.92 -0.50
CA LEU A 42 4.19 -7.89 -0.52
C LEU A 42 4.81 -8.33 0.80
N VAL A 43 4.13 -8.09 1.91
CA VAL A 43 4.65 -8.28 3.26
C VAL A 43 3.67 -9.11 4.08
N ASP A 44 4.21 -10.06 4.84
CA ASP A 44 3.45 -10.86 5.79
C ASP A 44 3.76 -10.40 7.22
N LYS A 45 2.73 -10.43 8.05
CA LYS A 45 2.85 -10.17 9.48
C LYS A 45 2.94 -11.50 10.20
N ILE A 46 4.01 -11.68 10.96
CA ILE A 46 4.24 -12.87 11.75
C ILE A 46 4.50 -12.51 13.21
N GLN A 47 4.41 -13.50 14.10
CA GLN A 47 4.79 -13.36 15.48
C GLN A 47 6.06 -14.13 15.72
N ASP A 48 7.07 -13.49 16.32
CA ASP A 48 8.31 -14.18 16.72
C ASP A 48 7.98 -15.24 17.78
N PRO A 49 8.32 -16.52 17.55
CA PRO A 49 8.01 -17.57 18.52
C PRO A 49 8.70 -17.40 19.88
N THR A 50 9.88 -16.74 19.89
CA THR A 50 10.69 -16.58 21.10
C THR A 50 10.28 -15.34 21.89
N THR A 51 10.21 -14.17 21.24
CA THR A 51 9.93 -12.88 21.89
C THR A 51 8.45 -12.53 21.89
N LYS A 52 7.65 -13.21 21.07
CA LYS A 52 6.24 -12.95 20.81
C LYS A 52 5.97 -11.55 20.26
N GLN A 53 7.00 -10.85 19.77
CA GLN A 53 6.85 -9.56 19.09
C GLN A 53 6.26 -9.76 17.70
N THR A 54 5.46 -8.78 17.27
CA THR A 54 4.96 -8.72 15.91
C THR A 54 6.10 -8.32 14.99
N CYS A 55 6.34 -9.12 13.95
CA CYS A 55 7.38 -8.88 12.96
C CYS A 55 6.82 -8.92 11.55
N PHE A 56 7.58 -8.35 10.61
CA PHE A 56 7.20 -8.28 9.21
C PHE A 56 8.28 -8.94 8.36
N VAL A 57 7.83 -9.75 7.39
CA VAL A 57 8.73 -10.46 6.44
C VAL A 57 8.19 -10.25 5.04
N LEU A 58 9.08 -10.32 4.03
CA LEU A 58 8.63 -10.33 2.64
C LEU A 58 7.96 -11.68 2.34
N GLY A 59 6.73 -11.63 1.79
CA GLY A 59 6.09 -12.80 1.22
C GLY A 59 6.75 -13.19 -0.11
N LYS A 60 6.29 -14.28 -0.72
CA LYS A 60 6.82 -14.73 -2.03
C LYS A 60 6.74 -13.64 -3.09
N LEU A 61 5.61 -12.96 -3.16
CA LEU A 61 5.40 -11.86 -4.12
C LEU A 61 6.32 -10.69 -3.82
N GLY A 62 6.52 -10.36 -2.54
CA GLY A 62 7.43 -9.30 -2.12
C GLY A 62 8.87 -9.62 -2.50
N GLN A 63 9.33 -10.84 -2.27
CA GLN A 63 10.68 -11.27 -2.66
C GLN A 63 10.88 -11.19 -4.17
N LYS A 64 9.91 -11.68 -4.94
CA LYS A 64 9.97 -11.64 -6.40
C LYS A 64 10.04 -10.20 -6.89
N THR A 65 9.18 -9.32 -6.38
CA THR A 65 9.09 -7.92 -6.79
C THR A 65 10.37 -7.15 -6.43
N MET A 66 10.91 -7.36 -5.23
CA MET A 66 12.11 -6.66 -4.77
C MET A 66 13.40 -7.16 -5.44
N ASN A 67 13.37 -8.29 -6.12
CA ASN A 67 14.52 -8.83 -6.88
C ASN A 67 14.52 -8.42 -8.35
N THR A 68 13.56 -7.63 -8.81
CA THR A 68 13.50 -7.10 -10.18
C THR A 68 14.21 -5.75 -10.28
N SER A 69 14.41 -5.27 -11.51
CA SER A 69 14.92 -3.92 -11.76
C SER A 69 13.95 -2.86 -11.21
N LEU A 70 14.43 -1.64 -11.00
CA LEU A 70 13.59 -0.55 -10.50
C LEU A 70 12.37 -0.28 -11.40
N ILE A 71 12.59 -0.29 -12.72
CA ILE A 71 11.50 -0.07 -13.70
C ILE A 71 10.48 -1.20 -13.63
N ASP A 72 10.93 -2.45 -13.61
CA ASP A 72 10.05 -3.61 -13.53
C ASP A 72 9.32 -3.67 -12.18
N ARG A 73 9.97 -3.24 -11.12
CA ARG A 73 9.38 -3.12 -9.79
C ARG A 73 8.20 -2.15 -9.80
N GLN A 74 8.37 -0.98 -10.43
CA GLN A 74 7.30 0.01 -10.55
C GLN A 74 6.11 -0.56 -11.34
N LYS A 75 6.36 -1.27 -12.43
CA LYS A 75 5.30 -1.93 -13.19
C LYS A 75 4.55 -2.97 -12.36
N GLU A 76 5.25 -3.75 -11.55
CA GLU A 76 4.63 -4.74 -10.67
C GLU A 76 3.76 -4.06 -9.59
N PHE A 77 4.22 -2.95 -9.00
CA PHE A 77 3.40 -2.18 -8.07
C PHE A 77 2.10 -1.70 -8.72
N ILE A 78 2.16 -1.18 -9.94
CA ILE A 78 0.97 -0.74 -10.68
C ILE A 78 0.00 -1.91 -10.87
N LYS A 79 0.49 -3.07 -11.30
CA LYS A 79 -0.34 -4.27 -11.47
C LYS A 79 -1.00 -4.70 -10.16
N LEU A 80 -0.25 -4.68 -9.06
CA LEU A 80 -0.76 -5.07 -7.75
C LEU A 80 -1.85 -4.11 -7.27
N ILE A 81 -1.64 -2.82 -7.43
CA ILE A 81 -2.64 -1.81 -7.07
C ILE A 81 -3.90 -2.00 -7.90
N LEU A 82 -3.77 -2.16 -9.21
CA LEU A 82 -4.92 -2.29 -10.12
C LEU A 82 -5.61 -3.66 -10.05
N SER A 83 -5.02 -4.65 -9.36
CA SER A 83 -5.71 -5.90 -9.07
C SER A 83 -6.87 -5.72 -8.10
N HIS A 84 -6.88 -4.62 -7.36
CA HIS A 84 -7.96 -4.28 -6.44
C HIS A 84 -9.03 -3.45 -7.17
N LYS A 85 -10.27 -3.92 -7.09
CA LYS A 85 -11.38 -3.39 -7.88
C LYS A 85 -11.60 -1.89 -7.67
N ALA A 86 -11.51 -1.40 -6.43
CA ALA A 86 -11.74 0.02 -6.14
C ALA A 86 -10.75 0.91 -6.90
N PHE A 87 -9.47 0.57 -6.89
CA PHE A 87 -8.44 1.32 -7.62
C PHE A 87 -8.65 1.27 -9.13
N LYS A 88 -8.98 0.10 -9.64
CA LYS A 88 -9.24 -0.09 -11.07
C LYS A 88 -10.42 0.76 -11.53
N ASP A 89 -11.51 0.78 -10.78
CA ASP A 89 -12.71 1.54 -11.12
C ASP A 89 -12.45 3.04 -11.06
N VAL A 90 -11.71 3.52 -10.07
CA VAL A 90 -11.35 4.95 -9.96
C VAL A 90 -10.47 5.37 -11.13
N LEU A 91 -9.46 4.58 -11.47
CA LEU A 91 -8.60 4.89 -12.62
C LEU A 91 -9.41 4.94 -13.92
N ARG A 92 -10.32 3.99 -14.12
CA ARG A 92 -11.18 3.98 -15.31
C ARG A 92 -12.02 5.26 -15.41
N LEU A 93 -12.64 5.69 -14.33
CA LEU A 93 -13.40 6.95 -14.32
C LEU A 93 -12.53 8.16 -14.62
N HIS A 94 -11.31 8.19 -14.07
CA HIS A 94 -10.37 9.28 -14.37
C HIS A 94 -10.05 9.33 -15.87
N LEU A 95 -9.78 8.18 -16.47
CA LEU A 95 -9.45 8.12 -17.91
C LEU A 95 -10.65 8.49 -18.77
N ASP A 96 -11.87 8.09 -18.38
CA ASP A 96 -13.08 8.37 -19.15
C ASP A 96 -13.47 9.85 -19.08
N ASN A 97 -13.28 10.50 -17.93
CA ASN A 97 -13.75 11.86 -17.67
C ASN A 97 -12.64 12.92 -17.78
N GLY A 98 -11.38 12.51 -17.88
CA GLY A 98 -10.24 13.42 -17.93
C GLY A 98 -9.88 14.10 -16.61
N GLU A 99 -10.57 13.74 -15.52
CA GLU A 99 -10.31 14.29 -14.20
C GLU A 99 -10.57 13.27 -13.09
N MET A 100 -9.94 13.48 -11.93
CA MET A 100 -10.14 12.62 -10.77
C MET A 100 -11.58 12.72 -10.27
N PRO A 101 -12.28 11.58 -10.01
CA PRO A 101 -13.59 11.60 -9.38
C PRO A 101 -13.56 12.30 -8.01
N SER A 102 -14.69 12.87 -7.60
CA SER A 102 -14.80 13.45 -6.26
C SER A 102 -14.64 12.37 -5.18
N LYS A 103 -14.29 12.78 -3.96
CA LYS A 103 -14.19 11.85 -2.83
C LYS A 103 -15.50 11.12 -2.58
N GLU A 104 -16.63 11.78 -2.75
CA GLU A 104 -17.95 11.17 -2.57
C GLU A 104 -18.16 10.00 -3.53
N ILE A 105 -17.81 10.17 -4.81
CA ILE A 105 -17.89 9.11 -5.82
C ILE A 105 -16.92 7.97 -5.47
N ILE A 106 -15.70 8.30 -5.06
CA ILE A 106 -14.70 7.30 -4.67
C ILE A 106 -15.20 6.48 -3.48
N VAL A 107 -15.78 7.12 -2.47
CA VAL A 107 -16.37 6.43 -1.31
C VAL A 107 -17.46 5.46 -1.75
N GLU A 108 -18.31 5.85 -2.68
CA GLU A 108 -19.34 4.95 -3.21
C GLU A 108 -18.75 3.73 -3.92
N ILE A 109 -17.70 3.93 -4.71
CA ILE A 109 -16.97 2.84 -5.36
C ILE A 109 -16.38 1.90 -4.32
N MET A 110 -15.79 2.44 -3.26
CA MET A 110 -15.21 1.65 -2.17
C MET A 110 -16.30 0.81 -1.48
N LYS A 111 -17.45 1.39 -1.20
CA LYS A 111 -18.57 0.67 -0.58
C LYS A 111 -19.08 -0.47 -1.47
N ARG A 112 -19.20 -0.25 -2.76
CA ARG A 112 -19.60 -1.30 -3.71
C ARG A 112 -18.56 -2.42 -3.82
N SER A 113 -17.30 -2.13 -3.55
CA SER A 113 -16.20 -3.10 -3.61
C SER A 113 -16.10 -3.96 -2.34
N LYS A 114 -16.94 -3.74 -1.35
CA LYS A 114 -17.01 -4.51 -0.10
C LYS A 114 -15.65 -4.62 0.60
N LEU A 115 -15.01 -3.47 0.85
CA LEU A 115 -13.74 -3.45 1.55
C LEU A 115 -13.90 -3.94 2.99
N TYR A 116 -12.95 -4.78 3.43
CA TYR A 116 -12.93 -5.29 4.79
C TYR A 116 -12.52 -4.23 5.80
N ASN A 117 -13.07 -4.31 7.01
CA ASN A 117 -12.69 -3.50 8.17
C ASN A 117 -12.94 -1.99 7.99
N VAL A 118 -13.88 -1.62 7.13
CA VAL A 118 -14.29 -0.23 7.00
C VAL A 118 -15.68 -0.09 7.58
N GLY A 119 -15.76 0.46 8.80
CA GLY A 119 -17.00 0.50 9.57
C GLY A 119 -17.69 1.87 9.62
N SER A 120 -17.08 2.93 9.09
CA SER A 120 -17.63 4.28 9.19
C SER A 120 -17.36 5.12 7.94
N ASP A 121 -18.22 6.08 7.66
CA ASP A 121 -18.04 7.01 6.55
C ASP A 121 -16.74 7.82 6.68
N THR A 122 -16.36 8.20 7.90
CA THR A 122 -15.10 8.90 8.16
C THR A 122 -13.89 8.08 7.70
N THR A 123 -13.91 6.77 7.96
CA THR A 123 -12.84 5.87 7.52
C THR A 123 -12.81 5.75 6.01
N TYR A 124 -13.97 5.66 5.35
CA TYR A 124 -14.03 5.66 3.89
C TYR A 124 -13.43 6.94 3.30
N PHE A 125 -13.78 8.11 3.82
CA PHE A 125 -13.24 9.39 3.36
C PHE A 125 -11.74 9.46 3.52
N ARG A 126 -11.22 9.03 4.66
CA ARG A 126 -9.77 9.00 4.90
C ARG A 126 -9.04 8.08 3.93
N ARG A 127 -9.58 6.90 3.68
CA ARG A 127 -8.98 5.93 2.75
C ARG A 127 -9.15 6.36 1.29
N ALA A 128 -10.17 7.12 0.95
CA ALA A 128 -10.33 7.69 -0.39
C ALA A 128 -9.13 8.57 -0.76
N SER A 129 -8.56 9.28 0.20
CA SER A 129 -7.33 10.08 -0.04
C SER A 129 -6.15 9.19 -0.46
N THR A 130 -6.03 7.99 0.09
CA THR A 130 -5.02 7.01 -0.33
C THR A 130 -5.25 6.57 -1.78
N ILE A 131 -6.50 6.29 -2.14
CA ILE A 131 -6.83 5.91 -3.53
C ILE A 131 -6.47 7.03 -4.49
N ILE A 132 -6.78 8.27 -4.16
CA ILE A 132 -6.43 9.44 -4.98
C ILE A 132 -4.91 9.53 -5.14
N GLY A 133 -4.16 9.44 -4.04
CA GLY A 133 -2.70 9.54 -4.07
C GLY A 133 -2.05 8.44 -4.91
N TRP A 134 -2.47 7.20 -4.75
CA TRP A 134 -1.92 6.08 -5.50
C TRP A 134 -2.32 6.14 -6.98
N THR A 135 -3.56 6.54 -7.28
CA THR A 135 -4.02 6.70 -8.67
C THR A 135 -3.23 7.81 -9.37
N ASN A 136 -3.01 8.94 -8.71
CA ASN A 136 -2.17 10.02 -9.25
C ASN A 136 -0.74 9.55 -9.50
N TRP A 137 -0.18 8.75 -8.60
CA TRP A 137 1.15 8.19 -8.81
C TRP A 137 1.21 7.32 -10.06
N ILE A 138 0.20 6.45 -10.27
CA ILE A 138 0.12 5.61 -11.48
C ILE A 138 0.06 6.48 -12.73
N ILE A 139 -0.80 7.50 -12.74
CA ILE A 139 -0.97 8.39 -13.88
C ILE A 139 0.35 9.09 -14.21
N ASN A 140 1.06 9.58 -13.19
CA ASN A 140 2.34 10.26 -13.39
C ASN A 140 3.41 9.33 -13.98
N GLN A 141 3.37 8.03 -13.67
CA GLN A 141 4.29 7.04 -14.24
C GLN A 141 4.01 6.76 -15.73
N THR A 142 2.77 6.97 -16.19
CA THR A 142 2.34 6.66 -17.56
C THR A 142 2.42 7.84 -18.52
N GLU A 143 2.64 9.06 -18.01
CA GLU A 143 2.71 10.27 -18.83
C GLU A 143 4.11 10.54 -19.42
N GLU A 144 5.09 9.72 -19.12
CA GLU A 144 6.44 9.85 -19.69
C GLU A 144 6.57 9.17 -21.05
#